data_e86a4e32f6ced3491a3f388b879dcc24
#
_entry.id   e86a4e32f6ced3491a3f388b879dcc24
#
_cell.length_a   1.000
_cell.length_b   1.000
_cell.length_c   1.000
_cell.angle_alpha   90.00
_cell.angle_beta   90.00
_cell.angle_gamma   90.00
#
_symmetry.space_group_name_H-M   'P 1'
#
loop_
_entity.id
_entity.type
_entity.pdbx_description
1 polymer ?
#
loop_
_entity_poly.entity_id
_entity_poly.type
_entity_poly.pdbx_seq_one_letter_code
_entity_poly.pdbx_strand_id
1 'polypeptide(L)'
;MKILIAEDDAVASQVLQLSLEHLGHEVVVTRTGTEAWKIFDRAPVRVVVSDWMMPGMDGLEFCRRVRARSNTPYTYFILLTALKTGPENYDLATEAGIDDFLAKPLDTIAIGMRLRVADRILWFTREVHQLKQLIPICAYCHKIHTAKDYWQRFETYIKQQTGSEFSHGICPECLEAETAKLRCAS
;
A
#
# COMPACT_ATOMS: atom_id res chain seq x y z
N MET A 1 -14.01 -4.45 4.69
CA MET A 1 -12.67 -4.48 4.04
C MET A 1 -12.40 -5.88 3.53
N LYS A 2 -11.44 -6.03 2.58
CA LYS A 2 -10.92 -7.34 2.18
C LYS A 2 -9.68 -7.68 3.01
N ILE A 3 -9.70 -8.85 3.65
CA ILE A 3 -8.66 -9.31 4.58
C ILE A 3 -8.11 -10.64 4.06
N LEU A 4 -6.78 -10.77 4.02
CA LEU A 4 -6.10 -12.01 3.69
C LEU A 4 -5.65 -12.69 4.99
N ILE A 5 -6.06 -13.94 5.18
CA ILE A 5 -5.64 -14.80 6.29
C ILE A 5 -4.58 -15.77 5.78
N ALA A 6 -3.50 -15.93 6.54
CA ALA A 6 -2.51 -16.99 6.41
C ALA A 6 -2.42 -17.74 7.74
N GLU A 7 -2.96 -18.97 7.81
CA GLU A 7 -3.04 -19.78 9.02
C GLU A 7 -3.08 -21.26 8.64
N ASP A 8 -2.10 -22.03 9.08
CA ASP A 8 -1.98 -23.45 8.72
C ASP A 8 -2.88 -24.37 9.54
N ASP A 9 -3.21 -24.00 10.79
CA ASP A 9 -4.18 -24.73 11.60
C ASP A 9 -5.61 -24.52 11.05
N ALA A 10 -6.26 -25.65 10.74
CA ALA A 10 -7.59 -25.63 10.12
C ALA A 10 -8.66 -25.04 11.04
N VAL A 11 -8.58 -25.31 12.35
CA VAL A 11 -9.57 -24.85 13.33
C VAL A 11 -9.38 -23.37 13.59
N ALA A 12 -8.14 -22.94 13.86
CA ALA A 12 -7.81 -21.53 14.06
C ALA A 12 -8.20 -20.68 12.85
N SER A 13 -7.89 -21.15 11.65
CA SER A 13 -8.24 -20.49 10.39
C SER A 13 -9.74 -20.33 10.23
N GLN A 14 -10.52 -21.36 10.53
CA GLN A 14 -11.99 -21.31 10.43
C GLN A 14 -12.60 -20.36 11.46
N VAL A 15 -12.12 -20.40 12.71
CA VAL A 15 -12.57 -19.47 13.77
C VAL A 15 -12.27 -18.03 13.39
N LEU A 16 -11.06 -17.77 12.89
CA LEU A 16 -10.66 -16.45 12.44
C LEU A 16 -11.51 -15.96 11.27
N GLN A 17 -11.75 -16.82 10.27
CA GLN A 17 -12.61 -16.50 9.13
C GLN A 17 -14.01 -16.11 9.58
N LEU A 18 -14.68 -16.96 10.37
CA LEU A 18 -16.03 -16.70 10.86
C LEU A 18 -16.12 -15.43 11.70
N SER A 19 -15.10 -15.17 12.53
CA SER A 19 -15.04 -13.94 13.33
C SER A 19 -14.96 -12.69 12.46
N LEU A 20 -14.14 -12.71 11.40
CA LEU A 20 -13.97 -11.57 10.49
C LEU A 20 -15.19 -11.37 9.58
N GLU A 21 -15.81 -12.45 9.11
CA GLU A 21 -17.05 -12.38 8.34
C GLU A 21 -18.22 -11.85 9.18
N HIS A 22 -18.31 -12.26 10.45
CA HIS A 22 -19.30 -11.71 11.40
C HIS A 22 -19.12 -10.21 11.63
N LEU A 23 -17.88 -9.70 11.58
CA LEU A 23 -17.56 -8.28 11.65
C LEU A 23 -17.80 -7.53 10.31
N GLY A 24 -18.32 -8.22 9.28
CA GLY A 24 -18.68 -7.62 8.00
C GLY A 24 -17.50 -7.46 7.03
N HIS A 25 -16.45 -8.26 7.15
CA HIS A 25 -15.30 -8.23 6.27
C HIS A 25 -15.36 -9.34 5.21
N GLU A 26 -14.82 -9.05 4.03
CA GLU A 26 -14.55 -10.06 3.00
C GLU A 26 -13.22 -10.75 3.33
N VAL A 27 -13.23 -12.07 3.36
CA VAL A 27 -12.06 -12.85 3.81
C VAL A 27 -11.56 -13.76 2.71
N VAL A 28 -10.24 -13.77 2.50
CA VAL A 28 -9.54 -14.74 1.67
C VAL A 28 -8.64 -15.57 2.58
N VAL A 29 -8.84 -16.88 2.58
CA VAL A 29 -8.11 -17.79 3.47
C VAL A 29 -7.03 -18.54 2.70
N THR A 30 -5.84 -18.62 3.29
CA THR A 30 -4.73 -19.45 2.83
C THR A 30 -4.16 -20.27 3.99
N ARG A 31 -3.50 -21.38 3.65
CA ARG A 31 -2.94 -22.32 4.62
C ARG A 31 -1.44 -22.21 4.78
N THR A 32 -0.79 -21.40 3.97
CA THR A 32 0.66 -21.22 3.99
C THR A 32 1.03 -19.78 3.63
N GLY A 33 2.16 -19.28 4.14
CA GLY A 33 2.68 -17.98 3.74
C GLY A 33 3.00 -17.88 2.24
N THR A 34 3.39 -19.01 1.62
CA THR A 34 3.65 -19.06 0.17
C THR A 34 2.39 -18.87 -0.66
N GLU A 35 1.26 -19.45 -0.26
CA GLU A 35 -0.04 -19.21 -0.90
C GLU A 35 -0.50 -17.77 -0.69
N ALA A 36 -0.39 -17.28 0.54
CA ALA A 36 -0.72 -15.91 0.89
C ALA A 36 0.07 -14.91 0.04
N TRP A 37 1.37 -15.12 -0.11
CA TRP A 37 2.20 -14.29 -0.97
C TRP A 37 1.75 -14.31 -2.43
N LYS A 38 1.47 -15.48 -3.01
CA LYS A 38 0.98 -15.60 -4.40
C LYS A 38 -0.30 -14.84 -4.64
N ILE A 39 -1.24 -14.86 -3.68
CA ILE A 39 -2.51 -14.13 -3.77
C ILE A 39 -2.24 -12.62 -3.63
N PHE A 40 -1.46 -12.24 -2.62
CA PHE A 40 -1.10 -10.84 -2.36
C PHE A 40 -0.37 -10.21 -3.54
N ASP A 41 0.56 -10.93 -4.16
CA ASP A 41 1.35 -10.44 -5.29
C ASP A 41 0.50 -10.13 -6.52
N ARG A 42 -0.56 -10.91 -6.78
CA ARG A 42 -1.50 -10.69 -7.88
C ARG A 42 -2.52 -9.59 -7.59
N ALA A 43 -3.03 -9.55 -6.36
CA ALA A 43 -4.09 -8.64 -5.94
C ALA A 43 -3.84 -8.17 -4.49
N PRO A 44 -3.03 -7.13 -4.28
CA PRO A 44 -2.73 -6.64 -2.94
C PRO A 44 -3.98 -6.30 -2.14
N VAL A 45 -4.03 -6.77 -0.90
CA VAL A 45 -5.08 -6.46 0.06
C VAL A 45 -4.60 -5.40 1.05
N ARG A 46 -5.56 -4.73 1.71
CA ARG A 46 -5.23 -3.66 2.66
C ARG A 46 -4.94 -4.16 4.08
N VAL A 47 -5.40 -5.37 4.42
CA VAL A 47 -5.17 -5.99 5.73
C VAL A 47 -4.74 -7.44 5.53
N VAL A 48 -3.70 -7.83 6.25
CA VAL A 48 -3.23 -9.21 6.36
C VAL A 48 -3.29 -9.62 7.82
N VAL A 49 -3.80 -10.81 8.09
CA VAL A 49 -3.72 -11.49 9.40
C VAL A 49 -3.00 -12.80 9.18
N SER A 50 -1.81 -12.93 9.73
CA SER A 50 -0.94 -14.09 9.48
C SER A 50 -0.53 -14.75 10.79
N ASP A 51 -0.54 -16.08 10.82
CA ASP A 51 0.21 -16.79 11.85
C ASP A 51 1.70 -16.50 11.72
N TRP A 52 2.39 -16.53 12.85
CA TRP A 52 3.85 -16.41 12.89
C TRP A 52 4.50 -17.65 12.28
N MET A 53 4.12 -18.83 12.78
CA MET A 53 4.77 -20.09 12.43
C MET A 53 3.94 -20.87 11.41
N MET A 54 4.41 -20.89 10.17
CA MET A 54 3.77 -21.64 9.10
C MET A 54 4.81 -22.43 8.29
N PRO A 55 4.45 -23.58 7.70
CA PRO A 55 5.35 -24.33 6.84
C PRO A 55 5.80 -23.52 5.62
N GLY A 56 7.08 -23.62 5.31
CA GLY A 56 7.71 -22.98 4.15
C GLY A 56 8.03 -21.51 4.37
N MET A 57 7.07 -20.62 4.21
CA MET A 57 7.22 -19.18 4.47
C MET A 57 6.49 -18.83 5.77
N ASP A 58 7.22 -18.36 6.76
CA ASP A 58 6.65 -17.87 8.02
C ASP A 58 6.02 -16.48 7.87
N GLY A 59 5.32 -16.02 8.92
CA GLY A 59 4.64 -14.73 8.92
C GLY A 59 5.58 -13.54 8.82
N LEU A 60 6.79 -13.62 9.37
CA LEU A 60 7.78 -12.54 9.29
C LEU A 60 8.35 -12.38 7.88
N GLU A 61 8.73 -13.49 7.25
CA GLU A 61 9.21 -13.49 5.87
C GLU A 61 8.11 -13.00 4.91
N PHE A 62 6.86 -13.41 5.14
CA PHE A 62 5.73 -12.90 4.37
C PHE A 62 5.59 -11.38 4.53
N CYS A 63 5.68 -10.87 5.76
CA CYS A 63 5.62 -9.42 6.01
C CYS A 63 6.75 -8.68 5.31
N ARG A 64 8.01 -9.16 5.41
CA ARG A 64 9.15 -8.54 4.72
C ARG A 64 8.93 -8.43 3.21
N ARG A 65 8.36 -9.46 2.58
CA ARG A 65 8.02 -9.42 1.15
C ARG A 65 6.93 -8.40 0.84
N VAL A 66 5.91 -8.31 1.68
CA VAL A 66 4.87 -7.28 1.56
C VAL A 66 5.48 -5.89 1.64
N ARG A 67 6.40 -5.65 2.58
CA ARG A 67 7.08 -4.35 2.76
C ARG A 67 8.07 -4.01 1.64
N ALA A 68 8.74 -5.00 1.09
CA ALA A 68 9.70 -4.81 -0.02
C ALA A 68 9.01 -4.44 -1.35
N ARG A 69 7.70 -4.61 -1.47
CA ARG A 69 6.96 -4.31 -2.68
C ARG A 69 6.77 -2.80 -2.86
N SER A 70 7.40 -2.24 -3.87
CA SER A 70 7.25 -0.83 -4.25
C SER A 70 5.91 -0.56 -4.96
N ASN A 71 5.44 0.69 -4.91
CA ASN A 71 4.24 1.17 -5.61
C ASN A 71 2.92 0.47 -5.26
N THR A 72 2.81 -0.12 -4.07
CA THR A 72 1.56 -0.66 -3.55
C THR A 72 1.00 0.22 -2.44
N PRO A 73 -0.33 0.32 -2.30
CA PRO A 73 -0.92 0.95 -1.14
C PRO A 73 -0.48 0.27 0.14
N TYR A 74 -0.36 1.03 1.22
CA TYR A 74 0.01 0.51 2.52
C TYR A 74 -0.93 -0.64 2.95
N THR A 75 -0.34 -1.73 3.43
CA THR A 75 -1.04 -2.90 3.97
C THR A 75 -0.80 -2.99 5.46
N TYR A 76 -1.86 -3.02 6.26
CA TYR A 76 -1.78 -3.24 7.69
C TYR A 76 -1.60 -4.72 7.98
N PHE A 77 -0.54 -5.08 8.69
CA PHE A 77 -0.13 -6.47 8.92
C PHE A 77 -0.25 -6.83 10.40
N ILE A 78 -1.16 -7.75 10.72
CA ILE A 78 -1.38 -8.28 12.06
C ILE A 78 -0.74 -9.67 12.14
N LEU A 79 0.14 -9.89 13.12
CA LEU A 79 0.76 -11.19 13.36
C LEU A 79 0.06 -11.90 14.53
N LEU A 80 -0.37 -13.14 14.29
CA LEU A 80 -0.91 -14.01 15.33
C LEU A 80 0.23 -14.80 15.97
N THR A 81 0.24 -14.89 17.29
CA THR A 81 1.29 -15.61 18.01
C THR A 81 0.71 -16.46 19.13
N ALA A 82 1.14 -17.71 19.21
CA ALA A 82 0.79 -18.62 20.30
C ALA A 82 1.67 -18.40 21.55
N LEU A 83 2.76 -17.65 21.42
CA LEU A 83 3.78 -17.53 22.45
C LEU A 83 3.61 -16.24 23.27
N LYS A 84 3.92 -16.35 24.57
CA LYS A 84 4.35 -15.19 25.36
C LYS A 84 5.66 -14.73 24.72
N THR A 85 5.56 -13.77 23.82
CA THR A 85 6.69 -13.25 23.05
C THR A 85 7.66 -12.57 24.01
N GLY A 86 8.89 -13.10 24.09
CA GLY A 86 9.98 -12.42 24.77
C GLY A 86 10.42 -11.15 24.00
N PRO A 87 11.19 -10.26 24.63
CA PRO A 87 11.65 -9.00 23.99
C PRO A 87 12.28 -9.21 22.62
N GLU A 88 13.09 -10.25 22.46
CA GLU A 88 13.78 -10.58 21.20
C GLU A 88 12.82 -10.82 20.02
N ASN A 89 11.66 -11.38 20.27
CA ASN A 89 10.67 -11.65 19.25
C ASN A 89 9.94 -10.36 18.80
N TYR A 90 9.76 -9.40 19.71
CA TYR A 90 9.22 -8.08 19.36
C TYR A 90 10.18 -7.30 18.46
N ASP A 91 11.49 -7.39 18.71
CA ASP A 91 12.49 -6.73 17.89
C ASP A 91 12.49 -7.30 16.46
N LEU A 92 12.51 -8.63 16.30
CA LEU A 92 12.43 -9.29 15.00
C LEU A 92 11.19 -8.91 14.20
N ALA A 93 10.06 -8.81 14.88
CA ALA A 93 8.82 -8.48 14.21
C ALA A 93 8.72 -6.99 13.86
N THR A 94 9.27 -6.12 14.70
CA THR A 94 9.40 -4.68 14.40
C THR A 94 10.29 -4.47 13.19
N GLU A 95 11.43 -5.16 13.13
CA GLU A 95 12.33 -5.14 11.96
C GLU A 95 11.68 -5.67 10.69
N ALA A 96 10.81 -6.69 10.81
CA ALA A 96 10.02 -7.19 9.68
C ALA A 96 8.93 -6.22 9.21
N GLY A 97 8.60 -5.20 10.02
CA GLY A 97 7.58 -4.20 9.71
C GLY A 97 6.15 -4.63 10.06
N ILE A 98 5.98 -5.47 11.07
CA ILE A 98 4.66 -5.83 11.62
C ILE A 98 4.02 -4.61 12.27
N ASP A 99 2.74 -4.38 12.02
CA ASP A 99 1.99 -3.26 12.60
C ASP A 99 1.37 -3.58 13.94
N ASP A 100 0.97 -4.84 14.13
CA ASP A 100 0.28 -5.25 15.35
C ASP A 100 0.39 -6.76 15.62
N PHE A 101 0.16 -7.14 16.87
CA PHE A 101 0.19 -8.51 17.36
C PHE A 101 -1.10 -8.90 18.04
N LEU A 102 -1.51 -10.15 17.84
CA LEU A 102 -2.59 -10.77 18.60
C LEU A 102 -2.14 -12.13 19.13
N ALA A 103 -2.36 -12.35 20.42
CA ALA A 103 -2.09 -13.64 21.03
C ALA A 103 -3.20 -14.64 20.71
N LYS A 104 -2.83 -15.89 20.45
CA LYS A 104 -3.76 -17.04 20.45
C LYS A 104 -4.02 -17.51 21.90
N PRO A 105 -5.24 -17.93 22.29
CA PRO A 105 -6.42 -18.09 21.44
C PRO A 105 -7.02 -16.75 21.00
N LEU A 106 -7.59 -16.72 19.80
CA LEU A 106 -8.11 -15.50 19.20
C LEU A 106 -9.35 -15.00 19.96
N ASP A 107 -9.30 -13.75 20.39
CA ASP A 107 -10.45 -13.01 20.92
C ASP A 107 -11.07 -12.15 19.80
N THR A 108 -12.34 -12.42 19.49
CA THR A 108 -13.10 -11.68 18.46
C THR A 108 -13.22 -10.18 18.79
N ILE A 109 -13.31 -9.82 20.06
CA ILE A 109 -13.36 -8.43 20.49
C ILE A 109 -12.01 -7.76 20.23
N ALA A 110 -10.91 -8.43 20.61
CA ALA A 110 -9.57 -7.91 20.43
C ALA A 110 -9.26 -7.67 18.94
N ILE A 111 -9.53 -8.65 18.07
CA ILE A 111 -9.31 -8.44 16.62
C ILE A 111 -10.19 -7.34 16.05
N GLY A 112 -11.45 -7.24 16.48
CA GLY A 112 -12.35 -6.16 16.05
C GLY A 112 -11.82 -4.78 16.43
N MET A 113 -11.22 -4.61 17.61
CA MET A 113 -10.59 -3.37 18.02
C MET A 113 -9.36 -3.04 17.15
N ARG A 114 -8.50 -4.03 16.85
CA ARG A 114 -7.33 -3.86 15.99
C ARG A 114 -7.71 -3.46 14.56
N LEU A 115 -8.76 -4.07 14.02
CA LEU A 115 -9.25 -3.71 12.68
C LEU A 115 -9.81 -2.29 12.62
N ARG A 116 -10.40 -1.76 13.68
CA ARG A 116 -10.80 -0.33 13.74
C ARG A 116 -9.60 0.60 13.72
N VAL A 117 -8.49 0.22 14.38
CA VAL A 117 -7.23 0.96 14.31
C VAL A 117 -6.64 0.88 12.91
N ALA A 118 -6.60 -0.33 12.34
CA ALA A 118 -6.16 -0.55 10.97
C ALA A 118 -6.92 0.32 9.96
N ASP A 119 -8.25 0.36 10.05
CA ASP A 119 -9.10 1.16 9.16
C ASP A 119 -8.74 2.64 9.21
N ARG A 120 -8.54 3.20 10.41
CA ARG A 120 -8.10 4.60 10.55
C ARG A 120 -6.72 4.85 9.93
N ILE A 121 -5.74 3.97 10.17
CA ILE A 121 -4.40 4.10 9.60
C ILE A 121 -4.47 4.01 8.07
N LEU A 122 -5.23 3.06 7.54
CA LEU A 122 -5.42 2.87 6.11
C LEU A 122 -6.13 4.06 5.45
N TRP A 123 -7.07 4.68 6.14
CA TRP A 123 -7.70 5.90 5.68
C TRP A 123 -6.69 7.07 5.60
N PHE A 124 -5.94 7.32 6.67
CA PHE A 124 -4.92 8.37 6.69
C PHE A 124 -3.83 8.15 5.64
N THR A 125 -3.34 6.93 5.49
CA THR A 125 -2.31 6.61 4.48
C THR A 125 -2.81 6.85 3.06
N ARG A 126 -4.10 6.60 2.78
CA ARG A 126 -4.74 6.90 1.50
C ARG A 126 -4.82 8.40 1.25
N GLU A 127 -5.29 9.18 2.23
CA GLU A 127 -5.37 10.65 2.12
C GLU A 127 -3.99 11.27 1.86
N VAL A 128 -2.98 10.87 2.63
CA VAL A 128 -1.60 11.34 2.42
C VAL A 128 -1.09 10.96 1.03
N HIS A 129 -1.41 9.75 0.54
CA HIS A 129 -1.00 9.33 -0.79
C HIS A 129 -1.68 10.16 -1.88
N GLN A 130 -2.97 10.45 -1.75
CA GLN A 130 -3.70 11.32 -2.70
C GLN A 130 -3.13 12.74 -2.72
N LEU A 131 -2.81 13.32 -1.56
CA LEU A 131 -2.20 14.65 -1.48
C LEU A 131 -0.81 14.69 -2.16
N LYS A 132 -0.02 13.63 -2.03
CA LYS A 132 1.29 13.51 -2.71
C LYS A 132 1.20 13.37 -4.23
N GLN A 133 0.04 13.02 -4.77
CA GLN A 133 -0.18 12.96 -6.21
C GLN A 133 -0.46 14.34 -6.83
N LEU A 134 -0.74 15.36 -6.02
CA LEU A 134 -0.90 16.73 -6.50
C LEU A 134 0.48 17.33 -6.79
N ILE A 135 0.74 17.61 -8.06
CA ILE A 135 1.95 18.30 -8.47
C ILE A 135 1.64 19.81 -8.47
N PRO A 136 2.22 20.59 -7.56
CA PRO A 136 1.97 22.04 -7.54
C PRO A 136 2.62 22.69 -8.76
N ILE A 137 1.81 23.35 -9.59
CA ILE A 137 2.25 24.07 -10.77
C ILE A 137 1.93 25.56 -10.68
N CYS A 138 2.77 26.39 -11.25
CA CYS A 138 2.50 27.80 -11.38
C CYS A 138 1.34 28.05 -12.36
N ALA A 139 0.31 28.77 -11.93
CA ALA A 139 -0.85 29.07 -12.76
C ALA A 139 -0.55 29.90 -14.03
N TYR A 140 0.59 30.58 -14.07
CA TYR A 140 1.00 31.44 -15.19
C TYR A 140 2.00 30.78 -16.14
N CYS A 141 3.08 30.21 -15.62
CA CYS A 141 4.17 29.68 -16.45
C CYS A 141 4.31 28.17 -16.41
N HIS A 142 3.40 27.46 -15.70
CA HIS A 142 3.33 26.01 -15.58
C HIS A 142 4.62 25.33 -15.09
N LYS A 143 5.53 26.08 -14.46
CA LYS A 143 6.66 25.47 -13.76
C LYS A 143 6.16 24.66 -12.56
N ILE A 144 6.83 23.55 -12.28
CA ILE A 144 6.53 22.69 -11.16
C ILE A 144 7.32 23.16 -9.94
N HIS A 145 6.64 23.25 -8.79
CA HIS A 145 7.28 23.44 -7.49
C HIS A 145 7.74 22.10 -6.94
N THR A 146 9.03 21.95 -6.71
CA THR A 146 9.62 20.67 -6.25
C THR A 146 9.67 20.59 -4.73
N ALA A 147 9.81 19.36 -4.20
CA ALA A 147 10.01 19.14 -2.77
C ALA A 147 11.29 19.78 -2.20
N LYS A 148 12.23 20.21 -3.04
CA LYS A 148 13.45 20.95 -2.67
C LYS A 148 13.26 22.46 -2.70
N ASP A 149 12.02 22.94 -2.71
CA ASP A 149 11.62 24.34 -2.63
C ASP A 149 12.16 25.23 -3.78
N TYR A 150 12.18 24.70 -5.00
CA TYR A 150 12.50 25.50 -6.20
C TYR A 150 11.54 25.19 -7.36
N TRP A 151 11.37 26.18 -8.27
CA TRP A 151 10.54 26.06 -9.46
C TRP A 151 11.37 25.58 -10.66
N GLN A 152 10.93 24.49 -11.30
CA GLN A 152 11.59 23.97 -12.51
C GLN A 152 10.58 23.76 -13.65
N ARG A 153 11.09 23.65 -14.87
CA ARG A 153 10.25 23.39 -16.05
C ARG A 153 9.65 22.00 -15.97
N PHE A 154 8.43 21.86 -16.51
CA PHE A 154 7.69 20.59 -16.52
C PHE A 154 8.52 19.46 -17.16
N GLU A 155 9.11 19.74 -18.32
CA GLU A 155 9.92 18.77 -19.06
C GLU A 155 11.12 18.27 -18.24
N THR A 156 11.78 19.18 -17.53
CA THR A 156 12.92 18.84 -16.67
C THR A 156 12.50 17.94 -15.51
N TYR A 157 11.36 18.26 -14.90
CA TYR A 157 10.82 17.46 -13.81
C TYR A 157 10.47 16.04 -14.25
N ILE A 158 9.73 15.89 -15.36
CA ILE A 158 9.33 14.57 -15.88
C ILE A 158 10.57 13.75 -16.29
N LYS A 159 11.54 14.37 -16.99
CA LYS A 159 12.80 13.69 -17.35
C LYS A 159 13.52 13.13 -16.11
N GLN A 160 13.56 13.89 -15.02
CA GLN A 160 14.17 13.44 -13.75
C GLN A 160 13.40 12.30 -13.07
N GLN A 161 12.07 12.29 -13.17
CA GLN A 161 11.23 11.29 -12.50
C GLN A 161 11.08 9.99 -13.29
N THR A 162 11.06 10.06 -14.61
CA THR A 162 10.71 8.91 -15.48
C THR A 162 11.82 8.50 -16.44
N GLY A 163 12.84 9.35 -16.62
CA GLY A 163 13.86 9.18 -17.67
C GLY A 163 13.38 9.47 -19.08
N SER A 164 12.11 9.90 -19.25
CA SER A 164 11.53 10.18 -20.57
C SER A 164 12.07 11.46 -21.18
N GLU A 165 12.28 11.46 -22.50
CA GLU A 165 12.65 12.63 -23.28
C GLU A 165 11.45 13.16 -24.05
N PHE A 166 11.41 14.49 -24.23
CA PHE A 166 10.34 15.15 -24.97
C PHE A 166 10.80 15.52 -26.37
N SER A 167 10.00 15.19 -27.38
CA SER A 167 10.08 15.80 -28.70
C SER A 167 9.10 16.98 -28.78
N HIS A 168 9.48 18.03 -29.45
CA HIS A 168 8.63 19.22 -29.59
C HIS A 168 7.89 19.15 -30.93
N GLY A 169 6.60 19.47 -30.88
CA GLY A 169 5.72 19.60 -32.02
C GLY A 169 4.70 20.69 -31.77
N ILE A 170 3.97 21.07 -32.80
CA ILE A 170 2.86 22.03 -32.72
C ILE A 170 1.58 21.26 -32.96
N CYS A 171 0.62 21.31 -32.03
CA CYS A 171 -0.68 20.72 -32.26
C CYS A 171 -1.50 21.54 -33.28
N PRO A 172 -2.50 20.94 -33.95
CA PRO A 172 -3.29 21.63 -34.98
C PRO A 172 -3.91 22.94 -34.50
N GLU A 173 -4.48 22.95 -33.28
CA GLU A 173 -5.08 24.17 -32.71
C GLU A 173 -4.08 25.31 -32.51
N CYS A 174 -2.89 24.98 -31.98
CA CYS A 174 -1.82 25.98 -31.83
C CYS A 174 -1.28 26.45 -33.21
N LEU A 175 -1.20 25.57 -34.19
CA LEU A 175 -0.77 25.91 -35.53
C LEU A 175 -1.76 26.90 -36.19
N GLU A 176 -3.06 26.65 -36.06
CA GLU A 176 -4.11 27.56 -36.55
C GLU A 176 -4.05 28.92 -35.85
N ALA A 177 -3.89 28.94 -34.51
CA ALA A 177 -3.81 30.15 -33.71
C ALA A 177 -2.58 31.00 -34.10
N GLU A 178 -1.41 30.40 -34.30
CA GLU A 178 -0.20 31.12 -34.71
C GLU A 178 -0.27 31.60 -36.16
N THR A 179 -0.83 30.81 -37.07
CA THR A 179 -1.04 31.24 -38.44
C THR A 179 -2.04 32.38 -38.58
N ALA A 180 -3.09 32.40 -37.74
CA ALA A 180 -4.04 33.51 -37.66
C ALA A 180 -3.37 34.82 -37.22
N LYS A 181 -2.49 34.77 -36.19
CA LYS A 181 -1.73 35.93 -35.72
C LYS A 181 -0.83 36.52 -36.83
N LEU A 182 -0.16 35.69 -37.61
CA LEU A 182 0.68 36.10 -38.71
C LEU A 182 -0.12 36.80 -39.85
N ARG A 183 -1.35 36.32 -40.09
CA ARG A 183 -2.24 36.94 -41.11
C ARG A 183 -2.79 38.32 -40.69
N CYS A 184 -2.93 38.57 -39.38
CA CYS A 184 -3.38 39.87 -38.87
C CYS A 184 -2.26 40.90 -38.75
N ALA A 185 -1.00 40.50 -38.87
CA ALA A 185 0.17 41.37 -38.77
C ALA A 185 0.70 41.84 -40.15
N SER A 186 0.05 41.39 -41.22
CA SER A 186 0.31 41.82 -42.63
C SER A 186 -0.79 42.73 -43.12
#